data_d5ea765eb8d137e2b3579451b6b0d567
#
_entry.id   d5ea765eb8d137e2b3579451b6b0d567
#
_cell.length_a   1.000
_cell.length_b   1.000
_cell.length_c   1.000
_cell.angle_alpha   90.00
_cell.angle_beta   90.00
_cell.angle_gamma   90.00
#
_symmetry.space_group_name_H-M   'P 1'
#
loop_
_entity.id
_entity.type
_entity.pdbx_description
1 polymer ?
#
loop_
_entity_poly.entity_id
_entity_poly.type
_entity_poly.pdbx_seq_one_letter_code
_entity_poly.pdbx_strand_id
1 'polypeptide(L)'
;PKDGIWGAAGINSYNVAVSATETITTNSRVLGADPLVESGISEEDILTLVLPYIKTAREGVLRLGKILEEYGTYESNGIAISDINEIWWLETIGGHHWMARRVPDDAYVTNPNQLGSDYFEFDNPEHFLCHPNLKNFIEENYLNLNYSDEGFNPRYAFGSQKDKDRHYNTPRAWDIQRFLNPETEQDPRSFFFPWCRKPYRKITIEDVKYVLSLSLI
;
A
#
# COMPACT_ATOMS: atom_id res chain seq x y z
N PRO A 1 -9.01 21.03 19.78
CA PRO A 1 -8.07 21.84 19.00
C PRO A 1 -8.81 22.56 17.89
N LYS A 2 -8.36 23.72 17.45
CA LYS A 2 -8.99 24.47 16.36
C LYS A 2 -8.96 23.72 15.02
N ASP A 3 -8.03 22.80 14.88
CA ASP A 3 -7.70 22.12 13.62
C ASP A 3 -8.06 20.62 13.63
N GLY A 4 -8.91 20.17 14.56
CA GLY A 4 -9.32 18.77 14.66
C GLY A 4 -8.31 17.85 15.37
N ILE A 5 -8.57 16.54 15.31
CA ILE A 5 -7.68 15.49 15.84
C ILE A 5 -7.05 14.80 14.63
N TRP A 6 -5.73 14.85 14.56
CA TRP A 6 -4.95 14.19 13.53
C TRP A 6 -4.47 12.85 14.05
N GLY A 7 -4.89 11.77 13.42
CA GLY A 7 -4.51 10.42 13.80
C GLY A 7 -4.04 9.61 12.61
N ALA A 8 -2.71 9.46 12.44
CA ALA A 8 -2.14 8.64 11.37
C ALA A 8 -1.88 7.19 11.79
N ALA A 9 -1.97 6.84 13.08
CA ALA A 9 -1.80 5.48 13.59
C ALA A 9 -2.61 5.25 14.86
N GLY A 10 -3.12 4.03 15.05
CA GLY A 10 -3.89 3.68 16.25
C GLY A 10 -4.09 2.17 16.42
N ILE A 11 -4.49 1.78 17.62
CA ILE A 11 -4.82 0.40 17.99
C ILE A 11 -6.15 0.41 18.74
N ASN A 12 -7.04 -0.52 18.43
CA ASN A 12 -8.30 -0.69 19.16
C ASN A 12 -8.21 -1.75 20.26
N SER A 13 -9.29 -1.94 21.02
CA SER A 13 -9.36 -2.91 22.13
C SER A 13 -9.29 -4.38 21.70
N TYR A 14 -9.40 -4.67 20.41
CA TYR A 14 -9.24 -6.01 19.84
C TYR A 14 -7.82 -6.26 19.31
N ASN A 15 -6.84 -5.38 19.62
CA ASN A 15 -5.48 -5.41 19.11
C ASN A 15 -5.39 -5.33 17.58
N VAL A 16 -6.35 -4.67 16.94
CA VAL A 16 -6.23 -4.32 15.52
C VAL A 16 -5.55 -2.97 15.43
N ALA A 17 -4.43 -2.91 14.72
CA ALA A 17 -3.68 -1.70 14.47
C ALA A 17 -3.91 -1.22 13.03
N VAL A 18 -4.01 0.09 12.86
CA VAL A 18 -4.06 0.77 11.55
C VAL A 18 -3.03 1.87 11.50
N SER A 19 -2.31 1.96 10.40
CA SER A 19 -1.37 3.04 10.11
C SER A 19 -1.52 3.42 8.65
N ALA A 20 -1.70 4.71 8.37
CA ALA A 20 -1.72 5.23 7.02
C ALA A 20 -0.36 5.85 6.68
N THR A 21 0.04 5.74 5.43
CA THR A 21 1.18 6.47 4.89
C THR A 21 0.67 7.58 4.01
N GLU A 22 1.17 8.78 4.23
CA GLU A 22 0.90 9.88 3.32
C GLU A 22 1.41 9.53 1.92
N THR A 23 0.54 9.71 0.95
CA THR A 23 0.79 9.77 -0.49
C THR A 23 1.61 8.61 -1.09
N ILE A 24 0.91 7.60 -1.54
CA ILE A 24 1.38 6.83 -2.69
C ILE A 24 0.99 7.59 -3.98
N THR A 25 1.69 7.33 -5.08
CA THR A 25 1.45 8.06 -6.32
C THR A 25 0.90 7.15 -7.41
N THR A 26 -0.27 7.49 -7.91
CA THR A 26 -0.86 6.86 -9.09
C THR A 26 -0.55 7.65 -10.35
N ASN A 27 -0.60 6.99 -11.51
CA ASN A 27 -0.33 7.64 -12.78
C ASN A 27 -1.55 8.42 -13.30
N SER A 28 -1.30 9.33 -14.25
CA SER A 28 -2.33 10.22 -14.80
C SER A 28 -3.42 9.51 -15.60
N ARG A 29 -3.18 8.30 -16.11
CA ARG A 29 -4.22 7.51 -16.82
C ARG A 29 -5.28 7.02 -15.86
N VAL A 30 -4.84 6.52 -14.70
CA VAL A 30 -5.74 6.11 -13.61
C VAL A 30 -6.54 7.30 -13.11
N LEU A 31 -5.86 8.41 -12.80
CA LEU A 31 -6.52 9.62 -12.29
C LEU A 31 -7.43 10.29 -13.33
N GLY A 32 -7.20 10.05 -14.63
CA GLY A 32 -8.10 10.49 -15.69
C GLY A 32 -9.38 9.64 -15.78
N ALA A 33 -9.32 8.36 -15.38
CA ALA A 33 -10.45 7.44 -15.40
C ALA A 33 -11.23 7.42 -14.07
N ASP A 34 -10.53 7.60 -12.95
CA ASP A 34 -11.10 7.67 -11.59
C ASP A 34 -10.39 8.79 -10.80
N PRO A 35 -10.81 10.05 -11.00
CA PRO A 35 -10.17 11.20 -10.35
C PRO A 35 -10.40 11.20 -8.85
N LEU A 36 -9.43 11.76 -8.11
CA LEU A 36 -9.55 12.00 -6.68
C LEU A 36 -10.77 12.87 -6.38
N VAL A 37 -11.42 12.61 -5.24
CA VAL A 37 -12.66 13.27 -4.83
C VAL A 37 -12.34 14.41 -3.86
N GLU A 38 -12.63 15.66 -4.22
CA GLU A 38 -12.30 16.84 -3.41
C GLU A 38 -12.89 16.79 -1.99
N SER A 39 -14.08 16.20 -1.83
CA SER A 39 -14.75 15.98 -0.55
C SER A 39 -14.61 14.53 -0.06
N GLY A 40 -13.71 13.76 -0.62
CA GLY A 40 -13.44 12.37 -0.24
C GLY A 40 -12.74 12.28 1.09
N ILE A 41 -12.60 11.05 1.59
CA ILE A 41 -11.90 10.80 2.86
C ILE A 41 -10.40 11.10 2.72
N SER A 42 -9.81 11.65 3.77
CA SER A 42 -8.38 11.90 3.87
C SER A 42 -7.70 10.93 4.84
N GLU A 43 -6.39 10.95 4.90
CA GLU A 43 -5.59 10.13 5.82
C GLU A 43 -6.07 10.27 7.28
N GLU A 44 -6.40 11.48 7.70
CA GLU A 44 -6.82 11.79 9.07
C GLU A 44 -8.17 11.18 9.45
N ASP A 45 -9.02 10.88 8.47
CA ASP A 45 -10.35 10.32 8.69
C ASP A 45 -10.31 8.79 8.88
N ILE A 46 -9.35 8.10 8.25
CA ILE A 46 -9.29 6.64 8.13
C ILE A 46 -9.38 5.97 9.50
N LEU A 47 -8.60 6.41 10.49
CA LEU A 47 -8.59 5.78 11.81
C LEU A 47 -9.94 5.85 12.51
N THR A 48 -10.58 7.00 12.49
CA THR A 48 -11.88 7.22 13.16
C THR A 48 -13.02 6.50 12.46
N LEU A 49 -12.92 6.34 11.15
CA LEU A 49 -13.92 5.65 10.33
C LEU A 49 -13.78 4.12 10.39
N VAL A 50 -12.58 3.59 10.70
CA VAL A 50 -12.28 2.15 10.63
C VAL A 50 -12.13 1.52 12.01
N LEU A 51 -11.17 1.97 12.83
CA LEU A 51 -10.76 1.30 14.06
C LEU A 51 -11.88 1.00 15.07
N PRO A 52 -12.85 1.90 15.34
CA PRO A 52 -13.90 1.63 16.32
C PRO A 52 -14.86 0.50 15.94
N TYR A 53 -14.87 0.10 14.68
CA TYR A 53 -15.91 -0.76 14.11
C TYR A 53 -15.40 -2.14 13.66
N ILE A 54 -14.14 -2.48 13.93
CA ILE A 54 -13.49 -3.71 13.44
C ILE A 54 -12.90 -4.54 14.57
N LYS A 55 -12.83 -5.84 14.37
CA LYS A 55 -12.24 -6.82 15.31
C LYS A 55 -11.08 -7.59 14.69
N THR A 56 -10.91 -7.54 13.36
CA THR A 56 -9.82 -8.19 12.63
C THR A 56 -9.25 -7.25 11.57
N ALA A 57 -8.02 -7.52 11.14
CA ALA A 57 -7.38 -6.76 10.07
C ALA A 57 -8.17 -6.85 8.76
N ARG A 58 -8.67 -8.04 8.42
CA ARG A 58 -9.48 -8.26 7.23
C ARG A 58 -10.80 -7.47 7.24
N GLU A 59 -11.49 -7.41 8.39
CA GLU A 59 -12.67 -6.54 8.54
C GLU A 59 -12.33 -5.08 8.28
N GLY A 60 -11.13 -4.65 8.71
CA GLY A 60 -10.63 -3.30 8.47
C GLY A 60 -10.46 -2.99 6.99
N VAL A 61 -9.84 -3.89 6.23
CA VAL A 61 -9.70 -3.77 4.77
C VAL A 61 -11.06 -3.66 4.09
N LEU A 62 -11.98 -4.59 4.40
CA LEU A 62 -13.31 -4.62 3.79
C LEU A 62 -14.15 -3.40 4.14
N ARG A 63 -14.04 -2.90 5.39
CA ARG A 63 -14.74 -1.69 5.82
C ARG A 63 -14.20 -0.45 5.12
N LEU A 64 -12.87 -0.29 5.10
CA LEU A 64 -12.24 0.85 4.41
C LEU A 64 -12.56 0.82 2.92
N GLY A 65 -12.49 -0.37 2.29
CA GLY A 65 -12.86 -0.54 0.90
C GLY A 65 -14.26 -0.03 0.58
N LYS A 66 -15.27 -0.39 1.39
CA LYS A 66 -16.64 0.09 1.21
C LYS A 66 -16.79 1.60 1.38
N ILE A 67 -16.04 2.19 2.31
CA ILE A 67 -16.04 3.64 2.51
C ILE A 67 -15.44 4.34 1.28
N LEU A 68 -14.33 3.80 0.74
CA LEU A 68 -13.72 4.31 -0.49
C LEU A 68 -14.66 4.19 -1.69
N GLU A 69 -15.38 3.09 -1.82
CA GLU A 69 -16.38 2.88 -2.89
C GLU A 69 -17.52 3.89 -2.85
N GLU A 70 -17.94 4.29 -1.66
CA GLU A 70 -19.10 5.17 -1.46
C GLU A 70 -18.73 6.67 -1.49
N TYR A 71 -17.63 7.05 -0.85
CA TYR A 71 -17.28 8.46 -0.62
C TYR A 71 -16.06 8.91 -1.42
N GLY A 72 -15.28 7.97 -1.90
CA GLY A 72 -14.01 8.27 -2.55
C GLY A 72 -12.92 8.74 -1.59
N THR A 73 -11.73 8.96 -2.14
CA THR A 73 -10.59 9.50 -1.40
C THR A 73 -10.13 10.84 -1.95
N TYR A 74 -9.74 11.75 -1.06
CA TYR A 74 -9.15 13.05 -1.42
C TYR A 74 -7.72 12.91 -1.96
N GLU A 75 -6.99 11.89 -1.51
CA GLU A 75 -5.60 11.65 -1.84
C GLU A 75 -5.28 10.16 -1.96
N SER A 76 -4.16 9.83 -2.61
CA SER A 76 -3.74 8.43 -2.75
C SER A 76 -2.94 7.99 -1.53
N ASN A 77 -3.40 6.92 -0.87
CA ASN A 77 -2.82 6.40 0.36
C ASN A 77 -2.50 4.92 0.28
N GLY A 78 -1.43 4.53 1.00
CA GLY A 78 -1.16 3.16 1.40
C GLY A 78 -1.44 2.98 2.89
N ILE A 79 -2.20 1.98 3.26
CA ILE A 79 -2.70 1.75 4.61
C ILE A 79 -2.31 0.34 5.08
N ALA A 80 -1.58 0.27 6.19
CA ALA A 80 -1.31 -0.99 6.88
C ALA A 80 -2.38 -1.27 7.93
N ILE A 81 -2.97 -2.46 7.87
CA ILE A 81 -3.95 -2.94 8.86
C ILE A 81 -3.47 -4.30 9.38
N SER A 82 -3.31 -4.45 10.69
CA SER A 82 -2.77 -5.67 11.27
C SER A 82 -3.51 -6.09 12.53
N ASP A 83 -3.57 -7.39 12.77
CA ASP A 83 -3.96 -8.01 14.03
C ASP A 83 -2.95 -9.11 14.43
N ILE A 84 -3.30 -9.96 15.40
CA ILE A 84 -2.41 -11.03 15.86
C ILE A 84 -2.22 -12.16 14.83
N ASN A 85 -3.03 -12.25 13.79
CA ASN A 85 -3.03 -13.34 12.83
C ASN A 85 -2.52 -12.94 11.45
N GLU A 86 -2.75 -11.67 11.05
CA GLU A 86 -2.44 -11.25 9.69
C GLU A 86 -2.14 -9.76 9.59
N ILE A 87 -1.43 -9.40 8.53
CA ILE A 87 -1.12 -8.02 8.14
C ILE A 87 -1.62 -7.83 6.70
N TRP A 88 -2.36 -6.76 6.49
CA TRP A 88 -2.84 -6.32 5.18
C TRP A 88 -2.25 -4.97 4.82
N TRP A 89 -1.93 -4.83 3.55
CA TRP A 89 -1.55 -3.56 2.94
C TRP A 89 -2.60 -3.19 1.89
N LEU A 90 -3.31 -2.10 2.11
CA LEU A 90 -4.29 -1.54 1.18
C LEU A 90 -3.68 -0.34 0.48
N GLU A 91 -3.87 -0.24 -0.84
CA GLU A 91 -3.49 0.90 -1.67
C GLU A 91 -4.72 1.44 -2.39
N THR A 92 -4.95 2.74 -2.32
CA THR A 92 -5.94 3.41 -3.16
C THR A 92 -5.40 3.52 -4.58
N ILE A 93 -6.24 3.26 -5.58
CA ILE A 93 -5.83 3.24 -6.99
C ILE A 93 -6.20 4.55 -7.68
N GLY A 94 -7.42 5.00 -7.51
CA GLY A 94 -7.96 6.27 -7.96
C GLY A 94 -8.79 6.90 -6.87
N GLY A 95 -9.83 7.62 -7.26
CA GLY A 95 -10.77 8.23 -6.32
C GLY A 95 -11.57 7.21 -5.54
N HIS A 96 -11.99 6.10 -6.16
CA HIS A 96 -12.88 5.10 -5.54
C HIS A 96 -12.31 3.69 -5.56
N HIS A 97 -11.42 3.37 -6.51
CA HIS A 97 -10.85 2.04 -6.62
C HIS A 97 -9.72 1.82 -5.61
N TRP A 98 -9.63 0.61 -5.12
CA TRP A 98 -8.65 0.17 -4.13
C TRP A 98 -8.27 -1.29 -4.35
N MET A 99 -7.12 -1.67 -3.84
CA MET A 99 -6.69 -3.06 -3.72
C MET A 99 -5.96 -3.27 -2.40
N ALA A 100 -5.94 -4.51 -1.92
CA ALA A 100 -5.22 -4.88 -0.70
C ALA A 100 -4.58 -6.26 -0.87
N ARG A 101 -3.39 -6.40 -0.30
CA ARG A 101 -2.63 -7.64 -0.31
C ARG A 101 -2.25 -8.03 1.12
N ARG A 102 -2.47 -9.31 1.45
CA ARG A 102 -2.00 -9.89 2.71
C ARG A 102 -0.47 -10.05 2.65
N VAL A 103 0.21 -9.60 3.69
CA VAL A 103 1.66 -9.81 3.84
C VAL A 103 1.89 -11.27 4.18
N PRO A 104 2.80 -11.99 3.48
CA PRO A 104 3.14 -13.36 3.85
C PRO A 104 3.74 -13.45 5.25
N ASP A 105 3.42 -14.49 6.00
CA ASP A 105 3.79 -14.63 7.43
C ASP A 105 5.31 -14.68 7.68
N ASP A 106 6.09 -15.04 6.66
CA ASP A 106 7.54 -15.14 6.72
C ASP A 106 8.27 -14.00 5.96
N ALA A 107 7.56 -12.94 5.61
CA ALA A 107 8.07 -11.81 4.84
C ALA A 107 7.96 -10.47 5.58
N TYR A 108 8.71 -9.50 5.10
CA TYR A 108 8.55 -8.09 5.41
C TYR A 108 8.22 -7.29 4.15
N VAL A 109 7.63 -6.13 4.34
CA VAL A 109 7.27 -5.19 3.27
C VAL A 109 8.05 -3.90 3.43
N THR A 110 8.46 -3.33 2.29
CA THR A 110 8.98 -1.96 2.21
C THR A 110 8.13 -1.16 1.25
N ASN A 111 7.51 -0.11 1.75
CA ASN A 111 6.66 0.74 0.93
C ASN A 111 6.96 2.22 1.18
N PRO A 112 7.79 2.84 0.33
CA PRO A 112 7.99 4.30 0.35
C PRO A 112 6.77 5.01 -0.23
N ASN A 113 6.86 6.34 -0.43
CA ASN A 113 5.76 7.15 -0.97
C ASN A 113 5.49 6.87 -2.46
N GLN A 114 5.27 5.62 -2.81
CA GLN A 114 4.88 5.18 -4.16
C GLN A 114 4.01 3.92 -4.06
N LEU A 115 3.17 3.67 -5.06
CA LEU A 115 2.42 2.43 -5.16
C LEU A 115 3.40 1.25 -5.22
N GLY A 116 3.29 0.35 -4.24
CA GLY A 116 4.32 -0.66 -3.97
C GLY A 116 4.01 -2.04 -4.48
N SER A 117 2.75 -2.45 -4.49
CA SER A 117 2.36 -3.81 -4.86
C SER A 117 2.80 -4.17 -6.27
N ASP A 118 3.56 -5.25 -6.38
CA ASP A 118 4.19 -5.72 -7.62
C ASP A 118 3.49 -6.94 -8.24
N TYR A 119 2.52 -7.51 -7.53
CA TYR A 119 1.77 -8.70 -7.95
C TYR A 119 0.37 -8.71 -7.34
N PHE A 120 -0.64 -9.19 -8.09
CA PHE A 120 -2.01 -9.31 -7.64
C PHE A 120 -2.75 -10.45 -8.36
N GLU A 121 -3.48 -11.27 -7.59
CA GLU A 121 -4.34 -12.36 -8.08
C GLU A 121 -5.81 -12.07 -7.79
N PHE A 122 -6.61 -11.85 -8.82
CA PHE A 122 -8.03 -11.54 -8.68
C PHE A 122 -8.87 -12.71 -8.16
N ASP A 123 -8.44 -13.93 -8.43
CA ASP A 123 -9.19 -15.14 -8.09
C ASP A 123 -8.74 -15.78 -6.75
N ASN A 124 -7.93 -15.06 -5.95
CA ASN A 124 -7.42 -15.51 -4.67
C ASN A 124 -7.81 -14.56 -3.52
N PRO A 125 -9.09 -14.55 -3.10
CA PRO A 125 -9.58 -13.62 -2.08
C PRO A 125 -9.04 -13.90 -0.67
N GLU A 126 -8.33 -15.00 -0.44
CA GLU A 126 -7.65 -15.27 0.83
C GLU A 126 -6.48 -14.31 1.04
N HIS A 127 -5.75 -13.98 -0.02
CA HIS A 127 -4.56 -13.15 0.02
C HIS A 127 -4.70 -11.79 -0.67
N PHE A 128 -5.73 -11.61 -1.49
CA PHE A 128 -5.94 -10.41 -2.28
C PHE A 128 -7.39 -9.95 -2.23
N LEU A 129 -7.60 -8.70 -1.91
CA LEU A 129 -8.92 -8.05 -1.88
C LEU A 129 -8.87 -6.78 -2.72
N CYS A 130 -9.96 -6.46 -3.40
CA CYS A 130 -10.03 -5.24 -4.20
C CYS A 130 -11.47 -4.76 -4.37
N HIS A 131 -11.58 -3.56 -4.90
CA HIS A 131 -12.85 -3.03 -5.40
C HIS A 131 -13.52 -4.04 -6.35
N PRO A 132 -14.82 -4.35 -6.19
CA PRO A 132 -15.50 -5.38 -6.98
C PRO A 132 -15.39 -5.19 -8.50
N ASN A 133 -15.31 -3.93 -8.97
CA ASN A 133 -15.20 -3.60 -10.39
C ASN A 133 -13.75 -3.37 -10.86
N LEU A 134 -12.72 -3.61 -10.03
CA LEU A 134 -11.34 -3.25 -10.38
C LEU A 134 -10.86 -3.92 -11.68
N LYS A 135 -11.22 -5.19 -11.88
CA LYS A 135 -10.82 -5.93 -13.09
C LYS A 135 -11.42 -5.30 -14.36
N ASN A 136 -12.72 -5.00 -14.35
CA ASN A 136 -13.37 -4.34 -15.48
C ASN A 136 -12.83 -2.92 -15.69
N PHE A 137 -12.58 -2.18 -14.61
CA PHE A 137 -11.97 -0.85 -14.65
C PHE A 137 -10.61 -0.86 -15.38
N ILE A 138 -9.78 -1.86 -15.11
CA ILE A 138 -8.48 -2.05 -15.79
C ILE A 138 -8.68 -2.31 -17.28
N GLU A 139 -9.61 -3.20 -17.63
CA GLU A 139 -9.88 -3.61 -19.01
C GLU A 139 -10.49 -2.47 -19.83
N GLU A 140 -11.52 -1.81 -19.34
CA GLU A 140 -12.25 -0.73 -19.99
C GLU A 140 -11.38 0.52 -20.24
N ASN A 141 -10.41 0.76 -19.35
CA ASN A 141 -9.52 1.92 -19.43
C ASN A 141 -8.11 1.57 -19.95
N TYR A 142 -7.89 0.33 -20.40
CA TYR A 142 -6.59 -0.14 -20.94
C TYR A 142 -5.41 0.17 -20.01
N LEU A 143 -5.58 -0.05 -18.71
CA LEU A 143 -4.59 0.33 -17.71
C LEU A 143 -3.43 -0.67 -17.59
N ASN A 144 -3.67 -1.94 -17.90
CA ASN A 144 -2.61 -2.94 -17.92
C ASN A 144 -1.79 -2.83 -19.21
N LEU A 145 -0.56 -2.32 -19.08
CA LEU A 145 0.41 -2.23 -20.18
C LEU A 145 1.40 -3.40 -20.19
N ASN A 146 1.28 -4.32 -19.26
CA ASN A 146 2.11 -5.51 -19.23
C ASN A 146 1.52 -6.56 -20.16
N TYR A 147 2.22 -6.85 -21.25
CA TYR A 147 1.83 -7.86 -22.25
C TYR A 147 2.50 -9.22 -21.99
N SER A 148 3.19 -9.39 -20.84
CA SER A 148 3.76 -10.67 -20.45
C SER A 148 2.72 -11.55 -19.75
N ASP A 149 2.84 -12.86 -19.87
CA ASP A 149 1.98 -13.84 -19.19
C ASP A 149 2.35 -14.05 -17.71
N GLU A 150 3.19 -13.18 -17.12
CA GLU A 150 3.70 -13.29 -15.75
C GLU A 150 2.73 -12.84 -14.66
N GLY A 151 1.47 -12.62 -15.01
CA GLY A 151 0.45 -12.15 -14.07
C GLY A 151 0.28 -10.62 -14.05
N PHE A 152 -0.64 -10.15 -13.21
CA PHE A 152 -0.94 -8.73 -13.13
C PHE A 152 -0.01 -8.02 -12.14
N ASN A 153 0.69 -6.99 -12.62
CA ASN A 153 1.54 -6.13 -11.81
C ASN A 153 0.90 -4.75 -11.60
N PRO A 154 0.35 -4.46 -10.40
CA PRO A 154 -0.31 -3.20 -10.10
C PRO A 154 0.60 -1.97 -10.21
N ARG A 155 1.87 -2.10 -9.84
CA ARG A 155 2.84 -1.00 -9.93
C ARG A 155 2.99 -0.51 -11.38
N TYR A 156 2.99 -1.41 -12.34
CA TYR A 156 3.02 -1.06 -13.76
C TYR A 156 1.73 -0.42 -14.24
N ALA A 157 0.60 -1.00 -13.84
CA ALA A 157 -0.69 -0.55 -14.29
C ALA A 157 -1.06 0.82 -13.70
N PHE A 158 -0.78 1.02 -12.42
CA PHE A 158 -1.30 2.14 -11.65
C PHE A 158 -0.25 3.11 -11.14
N GLY A 159 0.96 2.63 -10.86
CA GLY A 159 2.02 3.42 -10.20
C GLY A 159 2.56 4.55 -11.08
N SER A 160 3.03 5.59 -10.41
CA SER A 160 3.82 6.65 -11.03
C SER A 160 5.23 6.14 -11.34
N GLN A 161 5.81 6.63 -12.44
CA GLN A 161 7.20 6.36 -12.85
C GLN A 161 7.99 7.65 -13.03
N LYS A 162 7.72 8.66 -12.21
CA LYS A 162 8.40 9.94 -12.25
C LYS A 162 9.85 9.82 -11.76
N ASP A 163 10.70 10.75 -12.16
CA ASP A 163 12.09 10.80 -11.70
C ASP A 163 12.20 10.90 -10.17
N LYS A 164 11.24 11.54 -9.50
CA LYS A 164 11.14 11.57 -8.04
C LYS A 164 11.13 10.16 -7.43
N ASP A 165 10.45 9.21 -8.04
CA ASP A 165 10.37 7.83 -7.54
C ASP A 165 11.74 7.15 -7.56
N ARG A 166 12.52 7.38 -8.62
CA ARG A 166 13.88 6.81 -8.76
C ARG A 166 14.92 7.44 -7.83
N HIS A 167 14.72 8.68 -7.41
CA HIS A 167 15.69 9.41 -6.60
C HIS A 167 15.32 9.48 -5.12
N TYR A 168 14.03 9.39 -4.79
CA TYR A 168 13.54 9.55 -3.43
C TYR A 168 12.86 8.28 -2.87
N ASN A 169 12.02 7.61 -3.65
CA ASN A 169 11.23 6.47 -3.19
C ASN A 169 12.00 5.14 -3.27
N THR A 170 12.38 4.73 -4.46
CA THR A 170 13.06 3.45 -4.71
C THR A 170 14.34 3.27 -3.88
N PRO A 171 15.23 4.28 -3.74
CA PRO A 171 16.44 4.13 -2.92
C PRO A 171 16.14 3.87 -1.44
N ARG A 172 15.06 4.41 -0.88
CA ARG A 172 14.67 4.14 0.50
C ARG A 172 14.27 2.68 0.70
N ALA A 173 13.44 2.14 -0.19
CA ALA A 173 13.07 0.73 -0.16
C ALA A 173 14.30 -0.17 -0.37
N TRP A 174 15.18 0.19 -1.31
CA TRP A 174 16.42 -0.53 -1.58
C TRP A 174 17.34 -0.58 -0.36
N ASP A 175 17.54 0.51 0.35
CA ASP A 175 18.46 0.58 1.49
C ASP A 175 17.99 -0.31 2.65
N ILE A 176 16.69 -0.33 2.91
CA ILE A 176 16.08 -1.26 3.87
C ILE A 176 16.27 -2.71 3.43
N GLN A 177 15.96 -3.01 2.17
CA GLN A 177 16.07 -4.36 1.64
C GLN A 177 17.53 -4.84 1.62
N ARG A 178 18.49 -4.00 1.27
CA ARG A 178 19.91 -4.28 1.34
C ARG A 178 20.38 -4.61 2.77
N PHE A 179 19.87 -3.90 3.77
CA PHE A 179 20.19 -4.18 5.16
C PHE A 179 19.65 -5.53 5.64
N LEU A 180 18.39 -5.84 5.27
CA LEU A 180 17.72 -7.08 5.71
C LEU A 180 18.08 -8.30 4.84
N ASN A 181 18.56 -8.08 3.62
CA ASN A 181 18.98 -9.09 2.64
C ASN A 181 20.30 -8.70 1.97
N PRO A 182 21.44 -8.70 2.70
CA PRO A 182 22.70 -8.14 2.21
C PRO A 182 23.31 -8.88 1.02
N GLU A 183 22.91 -10.13 0.78
CA GLU A 183 23.41 -10.95 -0.33
C GLU A 183 22.66 -10.73 -1.64
N THR A 184 21.62 -9.90 -1.63
CA THR A 184 20.81 -9.66 -2.83
C THR A 184 21.33 -8.44 -3.57
N GLU A 185 21.86 -8.66 -4.76
CA GLU A 185 22.18 -7.55 -5.67
C GLU A 185 20.91 -6.92 -6.23
N GLN A 186 20.80 -5.61 -6.13
CA GLN A 186 19.67 -4.85 -6.62
C GLN A 186 20.12 -3.43 -6.96
N ASP A 187 19.70 -2.91 -8.11
CA ASP A 187 19.90 -1.53 -8.48
C ASP A 187 19.06 -0.60 -7.59
N PRO A 188 19.67 0.34 -6.86
CA PRO A 188 18.96 1.27 -5.97
C PRO A 188 17.93 2.16 -6.68
N ARG A 189 18.02 2.29 -7.99
CA ARG A 189 17.12 3.12 -8.81
C ARG A 189 16.18 2.29 -9.69
N SER A 190 16.22 0.98 -9.56
CA SER A 190 15.34 0.10 -10.32
C SER A 190 13.88 0.29 -9.91
N PHE A 191 13.03 0.50 -10.90
CA PHE A 191 11.59 0.45 -10.68
C PHE A 191 11.10 -0.97 -10.30
N PHE A 192 11.90 -1.97 -10.67
CA PHE A 192 11.64 -3.39 -10.43
C PHE A 192 12.26 -3.85 -9.12
N PHE A 193 11.67 -3.49 -8.01
CA PHE A 193 12.04 -4.07 -6.72
C PHE A 193 10.83 -4.80 -6.12
N PRO A 194 11.04 -5.90 -5.42
CA PRO A 194 9.93 -6.64 -4.82
C PRO A 194 9.29 -5.83 -3.70
N TRP A 195 7.96 -5.87 -3.65
CA TRP A 195 7.19 -5.27 -2.58
C TRP A 195 7.46 -5.94 -1.23
N CYS A 196 7.53 -7.28 -1.19
CA CYS A 196 7.88 -8.03 0.00
C CYS A 196 9.06 -8.97 -0.24
N ARG A 197 9.81 -9.27 0.83
CA ARG A 197 10.91 -10.23 0.84
C ARG A 197 10.90 -11.07 2.10
N LYS A 198 11.34 -12.32 1.99
CA LYS A 198 11.74 -13.11 3.14
C LYS A 198 13.08 -12.59 3.64
N PRO A 199 13.20 -12.22 4.93
CA PRO A 199 14.46 -11.70 5.43
C PRO A 199 15.51 -12.79 5.54
N TYR A 200 16.79 -12.42 5.40
CA TYR A 200 17.93 -13.33 5.57
C TYR A 200 17.96 -13.98 6.97
N ARG A 201 17.57 -13.23 7.99
CA ARG A 201 17.44 -13.69 9.38
C ARG A 201 16.20 -13.08 10.03
N LYS A 202 15.83 -13.59 11.18
CA LYS A 202 14.73 -12.99 11.96
C LYS A 202 15.01 -11.51 12.25
N ILE A 203 14.06 -10.66 11.91
CA ILE A 203 14.12 -9.22 12.17
C ILE A 203 13.87 -8.98 13.66
N THR A 204 14.71 -8.17 14.27
CA THR A 204 14.61 -7.76 15.67
C THR A 204 14.06 -6.34 15.79
N ILE A 205 13.66 -5.95 17.01
CA ILE A 205 13.24 -4.56 17.29
C ILE A 205 14.38 -3.57 16.99
N GLU A 206 15.63 -3.95 17.26
CA GLU A 206 16.79 -3.11 17.00
C GLU A 206 17.03 -2.92 15.48
N ASP A 207 16.75 -3.94 14.67
CA ASP A 207 16.78 -3.82 13.22
C ASP A 207 15.73 -2.80 12.73
N VAL A 208 14.51 -2.87 13.26
CA VAL A 208 13.45 -1.91 12.91
C VAL A 208 13.84 -0.49 13.32
N LYS A 209 14.37 -0.28 14.53
CA LYS A 209 14.86 1.03 14.98
C LYS A 209 15.96 1.55 14.06
N TYR A 210 16.92 0.71 13.69
CA TYR A 210 17.99 1.07 12.78
C TYR A 210 17.44 1.50 11.41
N VAL A 211 16.59 0.66 10.83
CA VAL A 211 15.97 0.94 9.51
C VAL A 211 15.20 2.25 9.51
N LEU A 212 14.44 2.54 10.57
CA LEU A 212 13.68 3.79 10.69
C LEU A 212 14.57 5.02 10.98
N SER A 213 15.84 4.82 11.36
CA SER A 213 16.81 5.88 11.58
C SER A 213 17.71 6.16 10.37
N LEU A 214 17.60 5.35 9.30
CA LEU A 214 18.37 5.56 8.08
C LEU A 214 18.01 6.91 7.47
N SER A 215 19.01 7.80 7.41
CA SER A 215 18.90 9.04 6.64
C SER A 215 19.38 8.75 5.22
N LEU A 216 18.54 9.01 4.26
CA LEU A 216 18.96 9.00 2.86
C LEU A 216 19.93 10.15 2.62
N ILE A 217 21.06 9.80 2.06
CA ILE A 217 22.10 10.73 1.61
C ILE A 217 21.64 11.37 0.29
#